data_d017fbf65eb1c72128e4d7aafb144a70
#
_entry.id   d017fbf65eb1c72128e4d7aafb144a70
#
_cell.length_a   1.000
_cell.length_b   1.000
_cell.length_c   1.000
_cell.angle_alpha   90.00
_cell.angle_beta   90.00
_cell.angle_gamma   90.00
#
_symmetry.space_group_name_H-M   'P 1'
#
loop_
_entity.id
_entity.type
_entity.pdbx_description
1 polymer ?
#
loop_
_entity_poly.entity_id
_entity_poly.type
_entity_poly.pdbx_seq_one_letter_code
_entity_poly.pdbx_strand_id
1 'polypeptide(L)'
;GTLALKAFDERLPDAAALARVTGMPAALAAAVRPRVAEKLAREAVEDFRIDFEDGYGPRPDAEEDAHAVGTALETATAMSRGVLPPFVGIRIKPLCRADMARSSRTLDLYLTALLKATRGRLPANFVVTLPKVAFPEQVLALSDLLERIERAHVLRNGSVSVELLIETPTA
;
A
#
# COMPACT_ATOMS: atom_id res chain seq x y z
N GLY A 1 -4.16 -5.98 14.01
CA GLY A 1 -5.20 -6.92 14.43
C GLY A 1 -5.45 -6.88 15.92
N THR A 2 -4.51 -7.32 16.73
CA THR A 2 -4.70 -7.51 18.19
C THR A 2 -5.20 -6.26 18.92
N LEU A 3 -4.59 -5.08 18.67
CA LEU A 3 -5.03 -3.84 19.30
C LEU A 3 -6.43 -3.41 18.84
N ALA A 4 -6.74 -3.57 17.56
CA ALA A 4 -8.06 -3.22 17.01
C ALA A 4 -9.15 -4.14 17.59
N LEU A 5 -8.89 -5.44 17.66
CA LEU A 5 -9.81 -6.40 18.26
C LEU A 5 -10.04 -6.10 19.74
N LYS A 6 -8.98 -5.86 20.50
CA LYS A 6 -9.08 -5.46 21.92
C LYS A 6 -9.95 -4.22 22.09
N ALA A 7 -9.67 -3.15 21.33
CA ALA A 7 -10.46 -1.92 21.40
C ALA A 7 -11.93 -2.15 21.00
N PHE A 8 -12.17 -3.01 20.01
CA PHE A 8 -13.53 -3.39 19.61
C PHE A 8 -14.29 -4.11 20.72
N ASP A 9 -13.68 -5.11 21.37
CA ASP A 9 -14.30 -5.87 22.43
C ASP A 9 -14.53 -5.04 23.71
N GLU A 10 -13.61 -4.13 24.03
CA GLU A 10 -13.76 -3.22 25.17
C GLU A 10 -14.86 -2.16 24.96
N ARG A 11 -14.99 -1.62 23.74
CA ARG A 11 -15.94 -0.54 23.44
C ARG A 11 -17.30 -1.02 22.98
N LEU A 12 -17.36 -2.16 22.33
CA LEU A 12 -18.56 -2.78 21.78
C LEU A 12 -18.66 -4.26 22.23
N PRO A 13 -18.83 -4.49 23.56
CA PRO A 13 -18.75 -5.82 24.14
C PRO A 13 -19.83 -6.78 23.62
N ASP A 14 -20.96 -6.25 23.18
CA ASP A 14 -22.11 -7.03 22.73
C ASP A 14 -22.84 -6.36 21.53
N ALA A 15 -23.82 -7.08 21.00
CA ALA A 15 -24.62 -6.63 19.88
C ALA A 15 -25.49 -5.40 20.25
N ALA A 16 -25.91 -5.28 21.50
CA ALA A 16 -26.71 -4.12 21.94
C ALA A 16 -25.86 -2.85 21.95
N ALA A 17 -24.61 -2.93 22.41
CA ALA A 17 -23.67 -1.82 22.36
C ALA A 17 -23.40 -1.40 20.90
N LEU A 18 -23.20 -2.37 19.99
CA LEU A 18 -23.02 -2.09 18.57
C LEU A 18 -24.26 -1.43 17.96
N ALA A 19 -25.45 -1.97 18.21
CA ALA A 19 -26.72 -1.39 17.73
C ALA A 19 -26.90 0.06 18.20
N ARG A 20 -26.62 0.34 19.46
CA ARG A 20 -26.75 1.68 20.06
C ARG A 20 -25.82 2.70 19.42
N VAL A 21 -24.55 2.31 19.16
CA VAL A 21 -23.54 3.23 18.61
C VAL A 21 -23.75 3.46 17.12
N THR A 22 -24.17 2.46 16.37
CA THR A 22 -24.31 2.55 14.91
C THR A 22 -25.71 2.89 14.43
N GLY A 23 -26.72 2.80 15.31
CA GLY A 23 -28.11 2.98 14.94
C GLY A 23 -28.72 1.81 14.14
N MET A 24 -27.98 0.71 13.97
CA MET A 24 -28.52 -0.43 13.21
C MET A 24 -29.55 -1.24 14.01
N PRO A 25 -30.48 -1.95 13.33
CA PRO A 25 -31.41 -2.85 14.00
C PRO A 25 -30.71 -3.93 14.83
N ALA A 26 -31.25 -4.28 15.99
CA ALA A 26 -30.65 -5.25 16.92
C ALA A 26 -30.33 -6.61 16.26
N ALA A 27 -31.25 -7.10 15.41
CA ALA A 27 -31.03 -8.35 14.68
C ALA A 27 -29.81 -8.29 13.74
N LEU A 28 -29.62 -7.15 13.07
CA LEU A 28 -28.46 -6.91 12.21
C LEU A 28 -27.18 -6.79 13.04
N ALA A 29 -27.21 -6.06 14.16
CA ALA A 29 -26.06 -5.93 15.05
C ALA A 29 -25.61 -7.31 15.61
N ALA A 30 -26.55 -8.19 15.94
CA ALA A 30 -26.27 -9.54 16.38
C ALA A 30 -25.54 -10.38 15.32
N ALA A 31 -25.90 -10.21 14.03
CA ALA A 31 -25.26 -10.89 12.92
C ALA A 31 -23.90 -10.28 12.55
N VAL A 32 -23.76 -8.96 12.64
CA VAL A 32 -22.57 -8.20 12.20
C VAL A 32 -21.42 -8.28 13.21
N ARG A 33 -21.73 -8.15 14.53
CA ARG A 33 -20.66 -8.08 15.55
C ARG A 33 -19.65 -9.25 15.49
N PRO A 34 -20.07 -10.51 15.45
CA PRO A 34 -19.11 -11.62 15.38
C PRO A 34 -18.27 -11.58 14.09
N ARG A 35 -18.86 -11.18 12.97
CA ARG A 35 -18.15 -11.06 11.69
C ARG A 35 -17.09 -9.95 11.70
N VAL A 36 -17.36 -8.83 12.39
CA VAL A 36 -16.37 -7.76 12.59
C VAL A 36 -15.23 -8.25 13.48
N ALA A 37 -15.54 -8.93 14.59
CA ALA A 37 -14.51 -9.49 15.46
C ALA A 37 -13.60 -10.48 14.70
N GLU A 38 -14.19 -11.38 13.91
CA GLU A 38 -13.45 -12.31 13.06
C GLU A 38 -12.56 -11.58 12.04
N LYS A 39 -13.10 -10.55 11.39
CA LYS A 39 -12.34 -9.74 10.43
C LYS A 39 -11.17 -9.03 11.10
N LEU A 40 -11.39 -8.41 12.26
CA LEU A 40 -10.32 -7.72 13.00
C LEU A 40 -9.23 -8.69 13.48
N ALA A 41 -9.59 -9.92 13.84
CA ALA A 41 -8.62 -10.94 14.21
C ALA A 41 -7.75 -11.36 13.04
N ARG A 42 -8.34 -11.55 11.86
CA ARG A 42 -7.67 -12.07 10.66
C ARG A 42 -7.04 -10.99 9.80
N GLU A 43 -7.74 -9.86 9.62
CA GLU A 43 -7.47 -8.89 8.56
C GLU A 43 -7.93 -7.49 8.97
N ALA A 44 -7.32 -6.96 10.06
CA ALA A 44 -7.67 -5.64 10.58
C ALA A 44 -7.29 -4.49 9.62
N VAL A 45 -6.33 -4.72 8.73
CA VAL A 45 -5.91 -3.80 7.68
C VAL A 45 -6.12 -4.50 6.35
N GLU A 46 -6.91 -3.93 5.47
CA GLU A 46 -7.21 -4.48 4.15
C GLU A 46 -6.20 -4.01 3.11
N ASP A 47 -5.79 -2.76 3.21
CA ASP A 47 -4.92 -2.10 2.26
C ASP A 47 -3.88 -1.26 2.99
N PHE A 48 -2.64 -1.35 2.56
CA PHE A 48 -1.53 -0.62 3.14
C PHE A 48 -0.64 -0.03 2.04
N ARG A 49 -0.49 1.30 2.07
CA ARG A 49 0.41 2.01 1.16
C ARG A 49 1.59 2.57 1.94
N ILE A 50 2.81 2.16 1.54
CA ILE A 50 4.04 2.81 2.00
C ILE A 50 4.13 4.13 1.25
N ASP A 51 4.11 5.22 1.99
CA ASP A 51 4.00 6.55 1.40
C ASP A 51 5.37 7.24 1.31
N PHE A 52 5.76 7.62 0.08
CA PHE A 52 6.93 8.44 -0.20
C PHE A 52 6.56 9.85 -0.71
N GLU A 53 5.28 10.22 -0.58
CA GLU A 53 4.74 11.48 -1.09
C GLU A 53 4.33 12.41 0.07
N ASP A 54 3.09 12.87 0.14
CA ASP A 54 2.62 13.90 1.07
C ASP A 54 2.80 13.52 2.55
N GLY A 55 2.50 12.28 2.92
CA GLY A 55 2.66 11.80 4.30
C GLY A 55 4.12 11.62 4.72
N TYR A 56 5.02 11.46 3.75
CA TYR A 56 6.45 11.32 3.99
C TYR A 56 7.15 12.69 4.06
N GLY A 57 6.78 13.60 3.17
CA GLY A 57 7.35 14.93 3.06
C GLY A 57 8.77 14.97 2.46
N PRO A 58 9.39 16.15 2.37
CA PRO A 58 10.74 16.31 1.83
C PRO A 58 11.79 15.75 2.80
N ARG A 59 12.71 14.95 2.26
CA ARG A 59 13.84 14.35 2.96
C ARG A 59 15.11 14.48 2.15
N PRO A 60 16.30 14.44 2.77
CA PRO A 60 17.55 14.26 2.05
C PRO A 60 17.54 12.98 1.21
N ASP A 61 18.13 13.00 0.02
CA ASP A 61 18.14 11.87 -0.91
C ASP A 61 18.67 10.58 -0.27
N ALA A 62 19.72 10.65 0.52
CA ALA A 62 20.31 9.50 1.19
C ALA A 62 19.37 8.88 2.25
N GLU A 63 18.56 9.71 2.92
CA GLU A 63 17.55 9.25 3.87
C GLU A 63 16.39 8.55 3.16
N GLU A 64 15.89 9.11 2.07
CA GLU A 64 14.83 8.50 1.26
C GLU A 64 15.30 7.19 0.61
N ASP A 65 16.54 7.14 0.12
CA ASP A 65 17.14 5.91 -0.40
C ASP A 65 17.17 4.80 0.65
N ALA A 66 17.61 5.13 1.87
CA ALA A 66 17.67 4.18 2.97
C ALA A 66 16.26 3.68 3.37
N HIS A 67 15.27 4.58 3.40
CA HIS A 67 13.89 4.21 3.69
C HIS A 67 13.27 3.36 2.57
N ALA A 68 13.55 3.65 1.29
CA ALA A 68 13.07 2.84 0.18
C ALA A 68 13.58 1.39 0.28
N VAL A 69 14.87 1.22 0.53
CA VAL A 69 15.47 -0.11 0.72
C VAL A 69 14.95 -0.78 2.01
N GLY A 70 14.93 -0.04 3.12
CA GLY A 70 14.50 -0.58 4.42
C GLY A 70 13.06 -1.07 4.39
N THR A 71 12.13 -0.27 3.87
CA THR A 71 10.71 -0.64 3.79
C THR A 71 10.47 -1.80 2.81
N ALA A 72 11.25 -1.92 1.74
CA ALA A 72 11.21 -3.06 0.86
C ALA A 72 11.61 -4.37 1.57
N LEU A 73 12.66 -4.35 2.39
CA LEU A 73 13.09 -5.51 3.18
C LEU A 73 12.08 -5.88 4.26
N GLU A 74 11.44 -4.91 4.90
CA GLU A 74 10.33 -5.15 5.84
C GLU A 74 9.12 -5.77 5.12
N THR A 75 8.79 -5.31 3.91
CA THR A 75 7.74 -5.89 3.08
C THR A 75 8.06 -7.36 2.74
N ALA A 76 9.30 -7.66 2.34
CA ALA A 76 9.74 -9.02 2.06
C ALA A 76 9.66 -9.92 3.32
N THR A 77 10.03 -9.38 4.48
CA THR A 77 9.94 -10.07 5.76
C THR A 77 8.48 -10.36 6.12
N ALA A 78 7.59 -9.39 6.02
CA ALA A 78 6.16 -9.54 6.27
C ALA A 78 5.52 -10.55 5.29
N MET A 79 5.93 -10.53 4.01
CA MET A 79 5.52 -11.51 3.00
C MET A 79 5.94 -12.93 3.40
N SER A 80 7.17 -13.12 3.86
CA SER A 80 7.67 -14.44 4.28
C SER A 80 6.95 -15.00 5.50
N ARG A 81 6.43 -14.12 6.35
CA ARG A 81 5.66 -14.46 7.56
C ARG A 81 4.16 -14.62 7.29
N GLY A 82 3.69 -14.30 6.09
CA GLY A 82 2.26 -14.33 5.75
C GLY A 82 1.41 -13.32 6.52
N VAL A 83 1.99 -12.16 6.89
CA VAL A 83 1.31 -11.13 7.69
C VAL A 83 1.02 -9.83 6.90
N LEU A 84 1.29 -9.83 5.59
CA LEU A 84 0.89 -8.72 4.75
C LEU A 84 -0.63 -8.62 4.66
N PRO A 85 -1.19 -7.40 4.58
CA PRO A 85 -2.59 -7.23 4.23
C PRO A 85 -2.87 -7.75 2.80
N PRO A 86 -4.14 -7.98 2.44
CA PRO A 86 -4.52 -8.44 1.10
C PRO A 86 -4.05 -7.54 -0.03
N PHE A 87 -4.01 -6.23 0.21
CA PHE A 87 -3.49 -5.24 -0.72
C PHE A 87 -2.34 -4.48 -0.08
N VAL A 88 -1.24 -4.38 -0.81
CA VAL A 88 -0.04 -3.66 -0.39
C VAL A 88 0.60 -2.96 -1.57
N GLY A 89 1.16 -1.81 -1.35
CA GLY A 89 1.85 -1.08 -2.41
C GLY A 89 2.66 0.09 -1.88
N ILE A 90 3.21 0.86 -2.80
CA ILE A 90 3.88 2.11 -2.48
C ILE A 90 3.25 3.27 -3.25
N ARG A 91 3.19 4.42 -2.62
CA ARG A 91 2.90 5.69 -3.28
C ARG A 91 4.20 6.45 -3.48
N ILE A 92 4.56 6.65 -4.75
CA ILE A 92 5.75 7.41 -5.14
C ILE A 92 5.45 8.92 -5.18
N LYS A 93 6.47 9.76 -5.27
CA LYS A 93 6.27 11.18 -5.59
C LYS A 93 5.70 11.35 -7.00
N PRO A 94 5.02 12.48 -7.31
CA PRO A 94 4.50 12.75 -8.64
C PRO A 94 5.59 12.67 -9.72
N LEU A 95 5.25 12.19 -10.90
CA LEU A 95 6.14 12.23 -12.06
C LEU A 95 6.03 13.59 -12.75
N CYS A 96 6.42 14.62 -12.04
CA CYS A 96 6.57 15.99 -12.55
C CYS A 96 8.06 16.34 -12.73
N ARG A 97 8.33 17.44 -13.42
CA ARG A 97 9.71 17.86 -13.72
C ARG A 97 10.61 17.98 -12.47
N ALA A 98 10.05 18.40 -11.34
CA ALA A 98 10.78 18.59 -10.09
C ALA A 98 11.14 17.25 -9.41
N ASP A 99 10.23 16.29 -9.44
CA ASP A 99 10.31 15.07 -8.62
C ASP A 99 10.65 13.81 -9.43
N MET A 100 10.61 13.86 -10.76
CA MET A 100 10.75 12.68 -11.62
C MET A 100 11.99 11.85 -11.31
N ALA A 101 13.15 12.48 -11.19
CA ALA A 101 14.40 11.77 -10.91
C ALA A 101 14.36 11.08 -9.53
N ARG A 102 13.85 11.81 -8.51
CA ARG A 102 13.72 11.28 -7.15
C ARG A 102 12.71 10.14 -7.09
N SER A 103 11.55 10.34 -7.68
CA SER A 103 10.48 9.35 -7.73
C SER A 103 10.91 8.05 -8.42
N SER A 104 11.55 8.18 -9.60
CA SER A 104 12.08 7.03 -10.34
C SER A 104 13.13 6.27 -9.55
N ARG A 105 14.03 6.98 -8.85
CA ARG A 105 15.06 6.37 -8.01
C ARG A 105 14.45 5.64 -6.81
N THR A 106 13.48 6.24 -6.13
CA THR A 106 12.79 5.62 -5.00
C THR A 106 12.10 4.32 -5.42
N LEU A 107 11.40 4.34 -6.56
CA LEU A 107 10.72 3.16 -7.11
C LEU A 107 11.71 2.06 -7.48
N ASP A 108 12.80 2.40 -8.17
CA ASP A 108 13.83 1.44 -8.57
C ASP A 108 14.50 0.80 -7.35
N LEU A 109 14.91 1.59 -6.36
CA LEU A 109 15.51 1.08 -5.13
C LEU A 109 14.57 0.15 -4.37
N TYR A 110 13.31 0.54 -4.22
CA TYR A 110 12.32 -0.26 -3.53
C TYR A 110 12.07 -1.60 -4.23
N LEU A 111 11.74 -1.57 -5.53
CA LEU A 111 11.45 -2.79 -6.28
C LEU A 111 12.68 -3.69 -6.40
N THR A 112 13.86 -3.12 -6.63
CA THR A 112 15.12 -3.90 -6.68
C THR A 112 15.40 -4.60 -5.36
N ALA A 113 15.26 -3.91 -4.22
CA ALA A 113 15.48 -4.51 -2.90
C ALA A 113 14.43 -5.59 -2.59
N LEU A 114 13.16 -5.31 -2.86
CA LEU A 114 12.06 -6.25 -2.65
C LEU A 114 12.27 -7.53 -3.48
N LEU A 115 12.49 -7.40 -4.78
CA LEU A 115 12.63 -8.53 -5.69
C LEU A 115 13.87 -9.37 -5.38
N LYS A 116 14.98 -8.76 -4.99
CA LYS A 116 16.15 -9.48 -4.51
C LYS A 116 15.84 -10.30 -3.26
N ALA A 117 15.19 -9.70 -2.27
CA ALA A 117 14.87 -10.36 -0.99
C ALA A 117 13.82 -11.48 -1.16
N THR A 118 12.89 -11.34 -2.10
CA THR A 118 11.82 -12.30 -2.35
C THR A 118 12.13 -13.31 -3.45
N ARG A 119 13.33 -13.28 -4.05
CA ARG A 119 13.73 -14.10 -5.19
C ARG A 119 12.80 -13.91 -6.40
N GLY A 120 12.57 -12.65 -6.76
CA GLY A 120 11.76 -12.27 -7.93
C GLY A 120 10.26 -12.37 -7.74
N ARG A 121 9.76 -12.44 -6.50
CA ARG A 121 8.31 -12.52 -6.25
C ARG A 121 7.78 -11.20 -5.70
N LEU A 122 6.69 -10.73 -6.28
CA LEU A 122 5.91 -9.62 -5.74
C LEU A 122 4.89 -10.13 -4.72
N PRO A 123 4.50 -9.31 -3.72
CA PRO A 123 3.33 -9.60 -2.91
C PRO A 123 2.08 -9.73 -3.79
N ALA A 124 1.11 -10.52 -3.34
CA ALA A 124 -0.20 -10.56 -3.98
C ALA A 124 -0.82 -9.15 -3.97
N ASN A 125 -1.46 -8.77 -5.08
CA ASN A 125 -2.11 -7.47 -5.25
C ASN A 125 -1.18 -6.27 -4.96
N PHE A 126 0.12 -6.41 -5.27
CA PHE A 126 1.07 -5.31 -5.14
C PHE A 126 0.79 -4.23 -6.19
N VAL A 127 0.80 -2.96 -5.78
CA VAL A 127 0.51 -1.84 -6.65
C VAL A 127 1.47 -0.66 -6.41
N VAL A 128 1.78 0.06 -7.48
CA VAL A 128 2.46 1.36 -7.43
C VAL A 128 1.43 2.44 -7.66
N THR A 129 1.24 3.33 -6.68
CA THR A 129 0.33 4.46 -6.77
C THR A 129 1.06 5.67 -7.32
N LEU A 130 0.58 6.19 -8.46
CA LEU A 130 1.02 7.47 -9.05
C LEU A 130 0.07 8.58 -8.58
N PRO A 131 0.54 9.50 -7.72
CA PRO A 131 -0.28 10.61 -7.25
C PRO A 131 -0.29 11.79 -8.23
N LYS A 132 -1.25 12.69 -8.03
CA LYS A 132 -1.34 14.00 -8.69
C LYS A 132 -1.22 13.91 -10.21
N VAL A 133 -1.90 12.90 -10.79
CA VAL A 133 -1.93 12.73 -12.25
C VAL A 133 -2.64 13.93 -12.86
N ALA A 134 -1.95 14.64 -13.75
CA ALA A 134 -2.45 15.81 -14.46
C ALA A 134 -2.39 15.65 -15.98
N PHE A 135 -1.53 14.74 -16.47
CA PHE A 135 -1.30 14.53 -17.89
C PHE A 135 -1.10 13.03 -18.19
N PRO A 136 -1.62 12.53 -19.32
CA PRO A 136 -1.43 11.13 -19.72
C PRO A 136 0.03 10.69 -19.82
N GLU A 137 0.93 11.61 -20.17
CA GLU A 137 2.36 11.35 -20.31
C GLU A 137 3.03 10.90 -19.00
N GLN A 138 2.49 11.28 -17.85
CA GLN A 138 2.96 10.80 -16.54
C GLN A 138 2.69 9.30 -16.39
N VAL A 139 1.54 8.83 -16.86
CA VAL A 139 1.16 7.42 -16.84
C VAL A 139 2.04 6.61 -17.80
N LEU A 140 2.28 7.14 -19.00
CA LEU A 140 3.18 6.52 -19.97
C LEU A 140 4.62 6.43 -19.43
N ALA A 141 5.12 7.49 -18.81
CA ALA A 141 6.44 7.51 -18.20
C ALA A 141 6.57 6.46 -17.07
N LEU A 142 5.53 6.29 -16.24
CA LEU A 142 5.52 5.24 -15.22
C LEU A 142 5.50 3.86 -15.86
N SER A 143 4.68 3.65 -16.89
CA SER A 143 4.63 2.38 -17.62
C SER A 143 5.99 1.99 -18.20
N ASP A 144 6.66 2.91 -18.89
CA ASP A 144 8.00 2.69 -19.45
C ASP A 144 9.04 2.37 -18.36
N LEU A 145 8.97 3.05 -17.22
CA LEU A 145 9.85 2.79 -16.08
C LEU A 145 9.62 1.40 -15.51
N LEU A 146 8.37 1.02 -15.30
CA LEU A 146 8.02 -0.31 -14.78
C LEU A 146 8.43 -1.42 -15.75
N GLU A 147 8.22 -1.26 -17.06
CA GLU A 147 8.69 -2.23 -18.06
C GLU A 147 10.21 -2.45 -18.00
N ARG A 148 10.98 -1.37 -17.79
CA ARG A 148 12.45 -1.48 -17.64
C ARG A 148 12.82 -2.23 -16.37
N ILE A 149 12.17 -1.95 -15.25
CA ILE A 149 12.41 -2.64 -13.97
C ILE A 149 12.01 -4.11 -14.08
N GLU A 150 10.83 -4.40 -14.62
CA GLU A 150 10.34 -5.76 -14.83
C GLU A 150 11.31 -6.58 -15.70
N ARG A 151 11.78 -6.00 -16.79
CA ARG A 151 12.78 -6.63 -17.67
C ARG A 151 14.11 -6.88 -16.96
N ALA A 152 14.60 -5.91 -16.19
CA ALA A 152 15.86 -6.05 -15.45
C ALA A 152 15.79 -7.16 -14.37
N HIS A 153 14.61 -7.41 -13.84
CA HIS A 153 14.36 -8.45 -12.83
C HIS A 153 13.72 -9.74 -13.37
N VAL A 154 13.67 -9.88 -14.69
CA VAL A 154 13.13 -11.07 -15.39
C VAL A 154 11.68 -11.35 -14.99
N LEU A 155 10.90 -10.31 -14.71
CA LEU A 155 9.48 -10.41 -14.51
C LEU A 155 8.73 -10.40 -15.85
N ARG A 156 7.51 -10.95 -15.84
CA ARG A 156 6.61 -10.80 -16.99
C ARG A 156 6.19 -9.33 -17.09
N ASN A 157 6.11 -8.79 -18.29
CA ASN A 157 5.61 -7.45 -18.53
C ASN A 157 4.19 -7.28 -17.95
N GLY A 158 3.94 -6.18 -17.24
CA GLY A 158 2.68 -5.90 -16.55
C GLY A 158 2.49 -6.69 -15.24
N SER A 159 3.57 -7.16 -14.62
CA SER A 159 3.52 -7.82 -13.29
C SER A 159 3.28 -6.83 -12.15
N VAL A 160 3.71 -5.57 -12.32
CA VAL A 160 3.49 -4.51 -11.35
C VAL A 160 2.24 -3.73 -11.75
N SER A 161 1.19 -3.82 -10.94
CA SER A 161 -0.04 -3.05 -11.17
C SER A 161 0.15 -1.58 -10.83
N VAL A 162 -0.62 -0.71 -11.50
CA VAL A 162 -0.59 0.75 -11.30
C VAL A 162 -1.94 1.21 -10.77
N GLU A 163 -1.90 2.10 -9.79
CA GLU A 163 -3.04 2.85 -9.28
C GLU A 163 -2.82 4.34 -9.57
N LEU A 164 -3.84 5.02 -10.06
CA LEU A 164 -3.78 6.44 -10.39
C LEU A 164 -4.62 7.25 -9.40
N LEU A 165 -4.02 8.28 -8.78
CA LEU A 165 -4.77 9.25 -8.00
C LEU A 165 -5.12 10.47 -8.86
N ILE A 166 -6.40 10.56 -9.19
CA ILE A 166 -7.01 11.67 -9.92
C ILE A 166 -7.54 12.66 -8.88
N GLU A 167 -6.69 13.54 -8.42
CA GLU A 167 -6.93 14.40 -7.27
C GLU A 167 -6.63 15.89 -7.53
N THR A 168 -6.28 16.23 -8.76
CA THR A 168 -6.00 17.62 -9.17
C THR A 168 -7.08 18.13 -10.11
N PRO A 169 -7.40 19.44 -10.10
CA PRO A 169 -8.41 20.02 -11.00
C PRO A 169 -8.04 19.93 -12.49
N THR A 170 -6.78 19.66 -12.79
CA THR A 170 -6.25 19.58 -14.16
C THR A 170 -6.19 18.14 -14.71
N ALA A 171 -6.62 17.18 -13.92
CA ALA A 171 -6.62 15.76 -14.32
C ALA A 171 -7.82 15.40 -15.21
#